data_46e950faf2cb414c7cfa6a71054492ef
#
_entry.id   46e950faf2cb414c7cfa6a71054492ef
#
_cell.length_a   1.000
_cell.length_b   1.000
_cell.length_c   1.000
_cell.angle_alpha   90.00
_cell.angle_beta   90.00
_cell.angle_gamma   90.00
#
_symmetry.space_group_name_H-M   'P 1'
#
loop_
_entity.id
_entity.type
_entity.pdbx_description
1 polymer ?
#
loop_
_entity_poly.entity_id
_entity_poly.type
_entity_poly.pdbx_seq_one_letter_code
_entity_poly.pdbx_strand_id
1 'polypeptide(L)'
;MRSVGEQQKELNWGLVELWIENKPKSEDPFMKIGKLRKDSEDVSSHVGWTNCAYKTCGQLISYASGIHRSQFRVFSFSIALFGEIGRLLRWDRSGVIYTAPFPWADGILFEFLWRFNHLSVVDRGHDITVSYAGDDEAEVAFRN
;
A
#
# COMPACT_ATOMS: atom_id res chain seq x y z
N MET A 1 11.30 -18.87 37.07
CA MET A 1 11.59 -18.75 35.63
C MET A 1 10.72 -17.62 35.08
N ARG A 2 11.31 -16.47 34.78
CA ARG A 2 10.59 -15.33 34.18
C ARG A 2 10.58 -15.57 32.67
N SER A 3 9.38 -15.59 32.08
CA SER A 3 9.21 -15.62 30.61
C SER A 3 9.85 -14.38 30.00
N VAL A 4 10.79 -14.60 29.10
CA VAL A 4 11.37 -13.55 28.25
C VAL A 4 10.24 -13.06 27.36
N GLY A 5 9.76 -11.84 27.62
CA GLY A 5 8.77 -11.20 26.79
C GLY A 5 9.34 -11.03 25.38
N GLU A 6 8.71 -11.65 24.39
CA GLU A 6 8.93 -11.31 23.00
C GLU A 6 8.59 -9.82 22.83
N GLN A 7 9.61 -8.99 22.70
CA GLN A 7 9.44 -7.63 22.25
C GLN A 7 8.90 -7.73 20.82
N GLN A 8 7.62 -7.45 20.67
CA GLN A 8 6.98 -7.28 19.37
C GLN A 8 7.72 -6.12 18.68
N LYS A 9 8.57 -6.47 17.71
CA LYS A 9 9.40 -5.50 16.99
C LYS A 9 8.42 -4.64 16.16
N GLU A 10 8.18 -3.42 16.59
CA GLU A 10 7.32 -2.49 15.85
C GLU A 10 7.85 -2.32 14.43
N LEU A 11 6.96 -2.40 13.44
CA LEU A 11 7.31 -2.22 12.04
C LEU A 11 7.69 -0.74 11.80
N ASN A 12 8.92 -0.52 11.37
CA ASN A 12 9.39 0.82 11.03
C ASN A 12 8.97 1.17 9.60
N TRP A 13 7.85 1.86 9.46
CA TRP A 13 7.32 2.32 8.18
C TRP A 13 8.28 3.22 7.40
N GLY A 14 9.21 3.89 8.09
CA GLY A 14 10.25 4.72 7.47
C GLY A 14 11.24 3.95 6.61
N LEU A 15 11.30 2.63 6.73
CA LEU A 15 12.20 1.75 5.98
C LEU A 15 11.49 0.86 4.96
N VAL A 16 10.17 0.93 4.87
CA VAL A 16 9.40 0.06 3.97
C VAL A 16 9.35 0.67 2.56
N GLU A 17 9.98 0.01 1.60
CA GLU A 17 9.95 0.42 0.19
C GLU A 17 8.74 -0.14 -0.56
N LEU A 18 8.38 -1.37 -0.28
CA LEU A 18 7.28 -2.10 -0.89
C LEU A 18 6.70 -3.07 0.14
N TRP A 19 5.40 -3.25 0.15
CA TRP A 19 4.78 -4.29 0.98
C TRP A 19 3.86 -5.18 0.15
N ILE A 20 3.66 -6.40 0.65
CA ILE A 20 2.79 -7.40 0.05
C ILE A 20 1.75 -7.80 1.10
N GLU A 21 0.48 -7.67 0.76
CA GLU A 21 -0.62 -8.21 1.57
C GLU A 21 -1.14 -9.49 0.91
N ASN A 22 -1.30 -10.55 1.70
CA ASN A 22 -1.83 -11.83 1.23
C ASN A 22 -3.11 -12.19 1.98
N LYS A 23 -4.18 -12.39 1.24
CA LYS A 23 -5.53 -12.68 1.75
C LYS A 23 -6.23 -13.77 0.93
N PRO A 24 -7.25 -14.42 1.48
CA PRO A 24 -8.13 -15.28 0.70
C PRO A 24 -8.80 -14.52 -0.45
N LYS A 25 -9.09 -15.23 -1.55
CA LYS A 25 -9.75 -14.65 -2.74
C LYS A 25 -11.08 -13.96 -2.42
N SER A 26 -11.81 -14.45 -1.43
CA SER A 26 -13.09 -13.89 -0.99
C SER A 26 -12.96 -12.48 -0.36
N GLU A 27 -11.75 -12.09 0.02
CA GLU A 27 -11.46 -10.81 0.68
C GLU A 27 -10.96 -9.73 -0.29
N ASP A 28 -10.86 -10.01 -1.62
CA ASP A 28 -10.48 -9.01 -2.62
C ASP A 28 -11.53 -7.87 -2.68
N PRO A 29 -11.19 -6.66 -2.20
CA PRO A 29 -12.11 -5.54 -2.19
C PRO A 29 -12.38 -4.97 -3.58
N PHE A 30 -11.52 -5.27 -4.56
CA PHE A 30 -11.57 -4.70 -5.90
C PHE A 30 -12.43 -5.52 -6.88
N MET A 31 -12.80 -6.76 -6.55
CA MET A 31 -13.59 -7.61 -7.45
C MET A 31 -14.97 -7.04 -7.76
N LYS A 32 -15.62 -6.39 -6.80
CA LYS A 32 -16.97 -5.84 -6.96
C LYS A 32 -16.99 -4.48 -7.64
N ILE A 33 -15.96 -3.67 -7.45
CA ILE A 33 -15.82 -2.35 -8.10
C ILE A 33 -15.74 -2.50 -9.63
N GLY A 34 -15.06 -3.54 -10.11
CA GLY A 34 -14.97 -3.83 -11.55
C GLY A 34 -16.29 -4.22 -12.20
N LYS A 35 -17.22 -4.83 -11.46
CA LYS A 35 -18.57 -5.19 -11.94
C LYS A 35 -19.49 -3.98 -12.03
N LEU A 36 -19.42 -3.06 -11.07
CA LEU A 36 -20.23 -1.83 -11.06
C LEU A 36 -19.92 -0.90 -12.24
N ARG A 37 -18.68 -0.87 -12.72
CA ARG A 37 -18.30 -0.04 -13.88
C ARG A 37 -18.89 -0.53 -15.20
N LYS A 38 -19.32 -1.79 -15.28
CA LYS A 38 -19.90 -2.36 -16.51
C LYS A 38 -21.43 -2.21 -16.61
N ASP A 39 -22.12 -2.08 -15.47
CA ASP A 39 -23.57 -2.27 -15.42
C ASP A 39 -24.33 -1.04 -14.88
N SER A 40 -23.73 0.12 -14.63
CA SER A 40 -24.47 1.15 -13.90
C SER A 40 -24.59 2.50 -14.56
N GLU A 41 -25.83 2.89 -14.81
CA GLU A 41 -26.35 4.26 -14.78
C GLU A 41 -26.78 4.69 -13.36
N ASP A 42 -26.65 3.81 -12.32
CA ASP A 42 -27.13 4.13 -10.96
C ASP A 42 -26.06 3.81 -9.90
N VAL A 43 -25.40 4.88 -9.42
CA VAL A 43 -24.34 4.84 -8.38
C VAL A 43 -24.91 4.69 -6.96
N SER A 44 -26.24 4.65 -6.80
CA SER A 44 -26.88 4.64 -5.48
C SER A 44 -27.08 3.23 -4.87
N SER A 45 -26.84 2.15 -5.63
CA SER A 45 -26.98 0.81 -5.09
C SER A 45 -25.77 0.47 -4.21
N HIS A 46 -26.00 0.34 -2.92
CA HIS A 46 -25.10 -0.10 -1.90
C HIS A 46 -24.38 -1.38 -2.35
N VAL A 47 -23.11 -1.23 -2.74
CA VAL A 47 -22.24 -2.38 -3.00
C VAL A 47 -22.10 -3.13 -1.71
N GLY A 48 -22.77 -4.26 -1.60
CA GLY A 48 -22.64 -5.14 -0.44
C GLY A 48 -21.21 -5.70 -0.34
N TRP A 49 -20.29 -4.88 0.13
CA TRP A 49 -18.96 -5.36 0.50
C TRP A 49 -19.15 -6.37 1.62
N THR A 50 -18.52 -7.52 1.49
CA THR A 50 -18.42 -8.41 2.63
C THR A 50 -17.66 -7.69 3.73
N ASN A 51 -17.98 -7.93 4.99
CA ASN A 51 -17.24 -7.34 6.12
C ASN A 51 -15.73 -7.61 6.02
N CYS A 52 -15.33 -8.74 5.44
CA CYS A 52 -13.94 -9.09 5.22
C CYS A 52 -13.28 -8.20 4.16
N ALA A 53 -13.93 -7.98 3.00
CA ALA A 53 -13.41 -7.09 1.96
C ALA A 53 -13.27 -5.64 2.45
N TYR A 54 -14.22 -5.17 3.27
CA TYR A 54 -14.14 -3.85 3.91
C TYR A 54 -12.94 -3.74 4.86
N LYS A 55 -12.73 -4.75 5.72
CA LYS A 55 -11.58 -4.80 6.63
C LYS A 55 -10.27 -4.82 5.86
N THR A 56 -10.17 -5.64 4.80
CA THR A 56 -8.97 -5.71 3.96
C THR A 56 -8.68 -4.37 3.29
N CYS A 57 -9.70 -3.68 2.78
CA CYS A 57 -9.54 -2.33 2.23
C CYS A 57 -8.99 -1.35 3.27
N GLY A 58 -9.56 -1.33 4.47
CA GLY A 58 -9.10 -0.50 5.58
C GLY A 58 -7.66 -0.81 5.98
N GLN A 59 -7.26 -2.08 5.97
CA GLN A 59 -5.89 -2.50 6.28
C GLN A 59 -4.90 -2.01 5.22
N LEU A 60 -5.22 -2.16 3.93
CA LEU A 60 -4.39 -1.66 2.84
C LEU A 60 -4.19 -0.14 2.91
N ILE A 61 -5.27 0.61 3.19
CA ILE A 61 -5.22 2.07 3.38
C ILE A 61 -4.36 2.43 4.59
N SER A 62 -4.47 1.69 5.69
CA SER A 62 -3.68 1.92 6.90
C SER A 62 -2.17 1.77 6.64
N TYR A 63 -1.77 0.76 5.88
CA TYR A 63 -0.36 0.54 5.53
C TYR A 63 0.17 1.63 4.60
N ALA A 64 -0.59 1.98 3.55
CA ALA A 64 -0.24 3.10 2.68
C ALA A 64 -0.08 4.40 3.47
N SER A 65 -1.02 4.69 4.38
CA SER A 65 -0.97 5.85 5.26
C SER A 65 0.25 5.82 6.20
N GLY A 66 0.62 4.65 6.71
CA GLY A 66 1.82 4.47 7.54
C GLY A 66 3.09 4.89 6.79
N ILE A 67 3.25 4.46 5.54
CA ILE A 67 4.38 4.83 4.69
C ILE A 67 4.39 6.33 4.41
N HIS A 68 3.25 6.89 3.95
CA HIS A 68 3.17 8.30 3.57
C HIS A 68 3.31 9.26 4.77
N ARG A 69 3.10 8.79 6.00
CA ARG A 69 3.36 9.57 7.22
C ARG A 69 4.81 9.48 7.67
N SER A 70 5.50 8.40 7.36
CA SER A 70 6.85 8.11 7.83
C SER A 70 7.93 8.42 6.80
N GLN A 71 7.53 8.71 5.57
CA GLN A 71 8.45 8.98 4.45
C GLN A 71 7.92 10.14 3.62
N PHE A 72 8.84 10.92 3.04
CA PHE A 72 8.48 11.94 2.06
C PHE A 72 8.25 11.26 0.71
N ARG A 73 6.99 10.92 0.43
CA ARG A 73 6.60 10.26 -0.82
C ARG A 73 5.48 10.99 -1.54
N VAL A 74 5.63 11.11 -2.85
CA VAL A 74 4.58 11.54 -3.77
C VAL A 74 3.62 10.39 -4.05
N PHE A 75 4.16 9.18 -4.15
CA PHE A 75 3.39 7.93 -4.30
C PHE A 75 4.17 6.75 -3.71
N SER A 76 3.49 5.63 -3.53
CA SER A 76 4.09 4.35 -3.14
C SER A 76 3.44 3.20 -3.88
N PHE A 77 4.11 2.05 -3.92
CA PHE A 77 3.59 0.83 -4.52
C PHE A 77 3.32 -0.23 -3.47
N SER A 78 2.36 -1.11 -3.77
CA SER A 78 2.14 -2.34 -3.03
C SER A 78 1.63 -3.45 -3.93
N ILE A 79 1.67 -4.66 -3.42
CA ILE A 79 1.16 -5.86 -4.05
C ILE A 79 0.08 -6.43 -3.13
N ALA A 80 -1.07 -6.76 -3.70
CA ALA A 80 -2.10 -7.50 -2.99
C ALA A 80 -2.32 -8.85 -3.69
N LEU A 81 -2.19 -9.93 -2.93
CA LEU A 81 -2.40 -11.29 -3.38
C LEU A 81 -3.71 -11.82 -2.77
N PHE A 82 -4.57 -12.36 -3.62
CA PHE A 82 -5.88 -12.89 -3.23
C PHE A 82 -6.05 -14.31 -3.77
N GLY A 83 -5.59 -15.30 -3.01
CA GLY A 83 -5.50 -16.68 -3.48
C GLY A 83 -4.52 -16.80 -4.64
N GLU A 84 -5.01 -17.14 -5.84
CA GLU A 84 -4.17 -17.33 -7.04
C GLU A 84 -4.02 -16.06 -7.89
N ILE A 85 -4.66 -14.96 -7.52
CA ILE A 85 -4.60 -13.71 -8.26
C ILE A 85 -3.83 -12.63 -7.51
N GLY A 86 -3.12 -11.81 -8.28
CA GLY A 86 -2.40 -10.64 -7.80
C GLY A 86 -2.96 -9.35 -8.37
N ARG A 87 -2.70 -8.26 -7.67
CA ARG A 87 -2.91 -6.88 -8.12
C ARG A 87 -1.72 -6.04 -7.71
N LEU A 88 -1.30 -5.15 -8.60
CA LEU A 88 -0.34 -4.10 -8.28
C LEU A 88 -1.13 -2.83 -7.96
N LEU A 89 -0.76 -2.16 -6.89
CA LEU A 89 -1.41 -0.94 -6.44
C LEU A 89 -0.39 0.20 -6.38
N ARG A 90 -0.81 1.38 -6.81
CA ARG A 90 -0.07 2.63 -6.64
C ARG A 90 -0.93 3.59 -5.83
N TRP A 91 -0.38 4.05 -4.73
CA TRP A 91 -1.02 4.92 -3.76
C TRP A 91 -0.46 6.33 -3.87
N ASP A 92 -1.31 7.32 -3.85
CA ASP A 92 -0.96 8.72 -3.72
C ASP A 92 -1.98 9.46 -2.84
N ARG A 93 -1.85 10.78 -2.73
CA ARG A 93 -2.76 11.59 -1.91
C ARG A 93 -4.20 11.62 -2.43
N SER A 94 -4.42 11.32 -3.69
CA SER A 94 -5.75 11.30 -4.32
C SER A 94 -6.46 9.96 -4.14
N GLY A 95 -5.72 8.89 -3.82
CA GLY A 95 -6.28 7.56 -3.64
C GLY A 95 -5.39 6.42 -4.13
N VAL A 96 -5.99 5.41 -4.73
CA VAL A 96 -5.30 4.22 -5.23
C VAL A 96 -5.68 3.91 -6.67
N ILE A 97 -4.67 3.64 -7.48
CA ILE A 97 -4.80 3.04 -8.81
C ILE A 97 -4.36 1.59 -8.70
N TYR A 98 -5.11 0.67 -9.29
CA TYR A 98 -4.80 -0.76 -9.24
C TYR A 98 -5.00 -1.42 -10.60
N THR A 99 -4.25 -2.50 -10.84
CA THR A 99 -4.34 -3.27 -12.07
C THR A 99 -5.59 -4.14 -12.11
N ALA A 100 -6.00 -4.57 -13.31
CA ALA A 100 -6.83 -5.76 -13.44
C ALA A 100 -6.18 -6.93 -12.69
N PRO A 101 -6.98 -7.91 -12.21
CA PRO A 101 -6.42 -9.10 -11.56
C PRO A 101 -5.61 -9.91 -12.58
N PHE A 102 -4.49 -10.46 -12.15
CA PHE A 102 -3.64 -11.36 -12.95
C PHE A 102 -3.26 -12.58 -12.11
N PRO A 103 -3.07 -13.77 -12.72
CA PRO A 103 -2.48 -14.89 -12.04
C PRO A 103 -1.05 -14.55 -11.60
N TRP A 104 -0.75 -14.59 -10.30
CA TRP A 104 0.58 -14.18 -9.83
C TRP A 104 1.69 -15.15 -10.27
N ALA A 105 1.32 -16.39 -10.66
CA ALA A 105 2.25 -17.39 -11.20
C ALA A 105 2.70 -17.11 -12.66
N ASP A 106 2.04 -16.21 -13.38
CA ASP A 106 2.30 -15.94 -14.82
C ASP A 106 3.54 -15.06 -15.09
N GLY A 107 4.38 -14.85 -14.07
CA GLY A 107 5.62 -14.07 -14.24
C GLY A 107 5.44 -12.55 -14.12
N ILE A 108 4.24 -12.01 -14.21
CA ILE A 108 3.97 -10.56 -14.09
C ILE A 108 4.49 -10.01 -12.76
N LEU A 109 4.30 -10.76 -11.67
CA LEU A 109 4.78 -10.37 -10.35
C LEU A 109 6.31 -10.29 -10.31
N PHE A 110 6.99 -11.28 -10.89
CA PHE A 110 8.46 -11.30 -10.94
C PHE A 110 9.00 -10.17 -11.80
N GLU A 111 8.37 -9.89 -12.93
CA GLU A 111 8.75 -8.78 -13.79
C GLU A 111 8.57 -7.44 -13.06
N PHE A 112 7.46 -7.26 -12.35
CA PHE A 112 7.25 -6.05 -11.53
C PHE A 112 8.33 -5.89 -10.46
N LEU A 113 8.63 -6.95 -9.69
CA LEU A 113 9.65 -6.92 -8.65
C LEU A 113 11.04 -6.64 -9.22
N TRP A 114 11.37 -7.24 -10.36
CA TRP A 114 12.63 -6.98 -11.05
C TRP A 114 12.72 -5.51 -11.49
N ARG A 115 11.70 -4.98 -12.15
CA ARG A 115 11.63 -3.57 -12.55
C ARG A 115 11.71 -2.64 -11.35
N PHE A 116 10.91 -2.92 -10.30
CA PHE A 116 10.90 -2.12 -9.07
C PHE A 116 12.29 -2.03 -8.43
N ASN A 117 13.03 -3.14 -8.41
CA ASN A 117 14.39 -3.16 -7.87
C ASN A 117 15.37 -2.28 -8.65
N HIS A 118 15.11 -2.05 -9.94
CA HIS A 118 15.95 -1.21 -10.82
C HIS A 118 15.45 0.24 -10.93
N LEU A 119 14.32 0.59 -10.31
CA LEU A 119 13.84 1.96 -10.29
C LEU A 119 14.76 2.86 -9.46
N SER A 120 14.88 4.10 -9.90
CA SER A 120 15.50 5.16 -9.10
C SER A 120 14.65 5.46 -7.86
N VAL A 121 15.22 6.18 -6.91
CA VAL A 121 14.52 6.62 -5.68
C VAL A 121 13.28 7.45 -6.04
N VAL A 122 13.39 8.35 -7.02
CA VAL A 122 12.29 9.18 -7.53
C VAL A 122 11.20 8.30 -8.16
N ASP A 123 11.59 7.32 -8.99
CA ASP A 123 10.63 6.44 -9.67
C ASP A 123 9.93 5.46 -8.70
N ARG A 124 10.49 5.24 -7.51
CA ARG A 124 9.83 4.57 -6.39
C ARG A 124 8.89 5.48 -5.61
N GLY A 125 8.85 6.77 -5.96
CA GLY A 125 7.95 7.77 -5.43
C GLY A 125 8.48 8.61 -4.29
N HIS A 126 9.80 8.57 -4.00
CA HIS A 126 10.38 9.48 -3.00
C HIS A 126 10.42 10.91 -3.52
N ASP A 127 10.07 11.85 -2.67
CA ASP A 127 10.20 13.28 -2.93
C ASP A 127 11.60 13.73 -2.53
N ILE A 128 12.46 13.94 -3.51
CA ILE A 128 13.85 14.38 -3.29
C ILE A 128 13.96 15.88 -3.01
N THR A 129 12.86 16.63 -3.13
CA THR A 129 12.82 18.07 -2.82
C THR A 129 12.66 18.34 -1.33
N VAL A 130 12.34 17.31 -0.55
CA VAL A 130 12.13 17.38 0.90
C VAL A 130 13.17 16.50 1.61
N SER A 131 13.77 17.03 2.65
CA SER A 131 14.67 16.31 3.54
C SER A 131 14.29 16.56 4.99
N TYR A 132 14.74 15.71 5.89
CA TYR A 132 14.64 15.99 7.31
C TYR A 132 15.47 17.23 7.65
N ALA A 133 14.96 18.07 8.58
CA ALA A 133 15.71 19.19 9.12
C ALA A 133 16.99 18.68 9.77
N GLY A 134 18.09 19.40 9.58
CA GLY A 134 19.31 19.19 10.34
C GLY A 134 19.10 19.48 11.83
N ASP A 135 19.97 18.95 12.68
CA ASP A 135 19.85 19.11 14.14
C ASP A 135 19.78 20.59 14.56
N ASP A 136 20.55 21.45 13.91
CA ASP A 136 20.55 22.89 14.16
C ASP A 136 19.23 23.56 13.77
N GLU A 137 18.63 23.16 12.64
CA GLU A 137 17.34 23.67 12.17
C GLU A 137 16.19 23.19 13.07
N ALA A 138 16.24 21.94 13.50
CA ALA A 138 15.28 21.38 14.44
C ALA A 138 15.34 22.11 15.78
N GLU A 139 16.53 22.42 16.31
CA GLU A 139 16.68 23.14 17.57
C GLU A 139 16.13 24.58 17.49
N VAL A 140 16.31 25.26 16.36
CA VAL A 140 15.73 26.60 16.14
C VAL A 140 14.21 26.55 16.09
N ALA A 141 13.63 25.53 15.45
CA ALA A 141 12.18 25.36 15.37
C ALA A 141 11.52 25.04 16.73
N PHE A 142 12.23 24.37 17.64
CA PHE A 142 11.74 24.10 19.00
C PHE A 142 11.82 25.32 19.95
N ARG A 143 12.62 26.35 19.62
CA ARG A 143 12.78 27.54 20.47
C ARG A 143 11.77 28.66 20.17
N ASN A 144 11.03 28.57 19.05
CA ASN A 144 10.02 29.54 18.62
C ASN A 144 8.60 28.98 18.82
#